data_a9089aede729ccac84d494f1b51d7819
#
_entry.id   a9089aede729ccac84d494f1b51d7819
#
_cell.length_a   1.000
_cell.length_b   1.000
_cell.length_c   1.000
_cell.angle_alpha   90.00
_cell.angle_beta   90.00
_cell.angle_gamma   90.00
#
_symmetry.space_group_name_H-M   'P 1'
#
loop_
_entity.id
_entity.type
_entity.pdbx_description
1 polymer ?
#
loop_
_entity_poly.entity_id
_entity_poly.type
_entity_poly.pdbx_seq_one_letter_code
_entity_poly.pdbx_strand_id
1 'polypeptide(L)'
;MVKAFTLTAAVALLSAPLASAHYILNILMHNGKQVGGEYTYVRKNSNTYMPSFMEIIDSKDLRCNKGATSAGTKTYDVKAGDKVGLKLFNNEFIEHPGPGFFYLSKAPGNVSDYDGSGDWFKVWESGPTGSPTSTSGWPTYGKYTMEFTLPTTLQDGEYLLRGEHIGIHENRGSLSLYLNYMECAQIRISGGTGTANPSPVSKIPGIYSKTDPGLTFNFWGGKGAYVMPGPAVAKL
;
A
#
# COMPACT_ATOMS: atom_id res chain seq x y z
N MET A 1 0.02 44.52 -58.61
CA MET A 1 -0.22 44.53 -57.13
C MET A 1 -0.45 43.10 -56.66
N VAL A 2 0.54 42.53 -56.05
CA VAL A 2 0.46 41.16 -55.53
C VAL A 2 0.16 41.27 -54.01
N LYS A 3 -0.97 40.72 -53.58
CA LYS A 3 -1.36 40.67 -52.15
C LYS A 3 -0.70 39.47 -51.52
N ALA A 4 0.20 39.71 -50.59
CA ALA A 4 0.80 38.67 -49.74
C ALA A 4 -0.22 38.28 -48.64
N PHE A 5 -0.62 37.00 -48.58
CA PHE A 5 -1.39 36.42 -47.48
C PHE A 5 -0.41 35.89 -46.44
N THR A 6 -0.36 36.52 -45.30
CA THR A 6 0.37 36.03 -44.12
C THR A 6 -0.47 34.94 -43.43
N LEU A 7 -0.02 33.70 -43.47
CA LEU A 7 -0.62 32.58 -42.75
C LEU A 7 -0.04 32.57 -41.32
N THR A 8 -0.86 32.98 -40.35
CA THR A 8 -0.48 32.90 -38.94
C THR A 8 -0.81 31.47 -38.42
N ALA A 9 0.20 30.64 -38.27
CA ALA A 9 0.05 29.33 -37.65
C ALA A 9 -0.09 29.52 -36.14
N ALA A 10 -1.28 29.28 -35.57
CA ALA A 10 -1.51 29.20 -34.15
C ALA A 10 -0.99 27.84 -33.63
N VAL A 11 0.13 27.85 -32.92
CA VAL A 11 0.63 26.67 -32.20
C VAL A 11 -0.21 26.54 -30.92
N ALA A 12 -1.17 25.62 -30.93
CA ALA A 12 -1.86 25.20 -29.72
C ALA A 12 -0.90 24.34 -28.89
N LEU A 13 -0.33 24.91 -27.83
CA LEU A 13 0.36 24.16 -26.80
C LEU A 13 -0.68 23.31 -26.06
N LEU A 14 -0.79 22.04 -26.41
CA LEU A 14 -1.47 21.02 -25.65
C LEU A 14 -0.68 20.83 -24.36
N SER A 15 -1.09 21.49 -23.28
CA SER A 15 -0.66 21.14 -21.94
C SER A 15 -1.27 19.77 -21.60
N ALA A 16 -0.53 18.70 -21.92
CA ALA A 16 -0.85 17.39 -21.35
C ALA A 16 -0.76 17.54 -19.82
N PRO A 17 -1.77 17.12 -19.05
CA PRO A 17 -1.59 17.03 -17.61
C PRO A 17 -0.40 16.11 -17.36
N LEU A 18 0.57 16.59 -16.58
CA LEU A 18 1.62 15.73 -16.04
C LEU A 18 0.91 14.69 -15.17
N ALA A 19 0.71 13.49 -15.71
CA ALA A 19 0.22 12.38 -14.94
C ALA A 19 1.28 12.13 -13.85
N SER A 20 0.92 12.44 -12.60
CA SER A 20 1.74 12.07 -11.45
C SER A 20 1.59 10.57 -11.29
N ALA A 21 2.55 9.79 -11.78
CA ALA A 21 2.56 8.33 -11.65
C ALA A 21 2.93 7.86 -10.23
N HIS A 22 2.78 8.73 -9.23
CA HIS A 22 3.15 8.48 -7.84
C HIS A 22 1.98 8.83 -6.93
N TYR A 23 1.75 8.02 -5.89
CA TYR A 23 0.64 8.18 -4.97
C TYR A 23 1.03 7.76 -3.55
N ILE A 24 0.18 8.12 -2.59
CA ILE A 24 0.41 7.82 -1.18
C ILE A 24 -0.91 7.44 -0.48
N LEU A 25 -0.86 6.41 0.35
CA LEU A 25 -1.99 5.87 1.11
C LEU A 25 -2.08 6.50 2.50
N ASN A 26 -2.20 7.82 2.60
CA ASN A 26 -1.99 8.60 3.83
C ASN A 26 -3.26 9.00 4.59
N ILE A 27 -4.41 8.45 4.21
CA ILE A 27 -5.71 8.75 4.84
C ILE A 27 -6.37 7.45 5.29
N LEU A 28 -6.84 7.41 6.55
CA LEU A 28 -7.54 6.24 7.11
C LEU A 28 -8.99 6.19 6.61
N MET A 29 -9.45 4.98 6.28
CA MET A 29 -10.85 4.66 5.95
C MET A 29 -11.46 3.81 7.06
N HIS A 30 -12.72 4.10 7.42
CA HIS A 30 -13.50 3.33 8.37
C HIS A 30 -14.94 3.21 7.89
N ASN A 31 -15.43 1.98 7.71
CA ASN A 31 -16.77 1.65 7.22
C ASN A 31 -17.16 2.42 5.95
N GLY A 32 -16.23 2.46 4.97
CA GLY A 32 -16.41 3.11 3.68
C GLY A 32 -16.33 4.64 3.70
N LYS A 33 -15.97 5.24 4.85
CA LYS A 33 -15.83 6.69 5.00
C LYS A 33 -14.41 7.09 5.36
N GLN A 34 -13.96 8.20 4.81
CA GLN A 34 -12.71 8.84 5.23
C GLN A 34 -12.84 9.34 6.67
N VAL A 35 -11.83 9.10 7.49
CA VAL A 35 -11.74 9.62 8.86
C VAL A 35 -10.49 10.46 9.03
N GLY A 36 -10.67 11.69 9.49
CA GLY A 36 -9.59 12.68 9.54
C GLY A 36 -9.13 13.14 8.16
N GLY A 37 -8.03 13.86 8.15
CA GLY A 37 -7.27 14.25 6.96
C GLY A 37 -6.00 13.43 6.82
N GLU A 38 -5.14 13.89 5.90
CA GLU A 38 -3.82 13.31 5.70
C GLU A 38 -3.05 13.21 7.00
N TYR A 39 -2.41 12.06 7.19
CA TYR A 39 -1.55 11.78 8.35
C TYR A 39 -2.19 11.98 9.73
N THR A 40 -3.53 12.19 9.80
CA THR A 40 -4.20 12.29 11.12
C THR A 40 -4.03 11.00 11.91
N TYR A 41 -4.20 9.85 11.25
CA TYR A 41 -4.10 8.52 11.84
C TYR A 41 -3.05 7.64 11.14
N VAL A 42 -2.47 8.12 10.06
CA VAL A 42 -1.39 7.47 9.31
C VAL A 42 -0.08 8.17 9.65
N ARG A 43 0.97 7.42 9.90
CA ARG A 43 2.30 7.95 10.24
C ARG A 43 2.88 8.74 9.07
N LYS A 44 3.37 9.94 9.36
CA LYS A 44 4.05 10.75 8.37
C LYS A 44 5.43 10.17 8.10
N ASN A 45 5.81 10.11 6.83
CA ASN A 45 7.13 9.67 6.39
C ASN A 45 7.85 10.75 5.57
N SER A 46 9.14 10.59 5.34
CA SER A 46 9.97 11.53 4.57
C SER A 46 9.97 11.24 3.06
N ASN A 47 9.45 10.08 2.65
CA ASN A 47 9.42 9.67 1.25
C ASN A 47 8.27 10.34 0.48
N THR A 48 7.28 10.86 1.19
CA THR A 48 6.08 11.48 0.62
C THR A 48 5.35 10.51 -0.33
N TYR A 49 4.94 10.95 -1.53
CA TYR A 49 4.29 10.10 -2.53
C TYR A 49 5.26 9.34 -3.45
N MET A 50 6.57 9.40 -3.16
CA MET A 50 7.55 8.62 -3.92
C MET A 50 7.50 7.13 -3.51
N PRO A 51 7.60 6.19 -4.45
CA PRO A 51 7.74 4.79 -4.10
C PRO A 51 9.08 4.53 -3.42
N SER A 52 9.12 3.47 -2.64
CA SER A 52 10.38 2.86 -2.21
C SER A 52 10.72 1.69 -3.13
N PHE A 53 12.00 1.49 -3.35
CA PHE A 53 12.49 0.45 -4.25
C PHE A 53 13.16 -0.70 -3.47
N MET A 54 13.80 -1.62 -4.19
CA MET A 54 14.41 -2.83 -3.65
C MET A 54 15.48 -2.56 -2.57
N GLU A 55 16.08 -1.38 -2.53
CA GLU A 55 17.12 -1.02 -1.57
C GLU A 55 16.64 -1.05 -0.11
N ILE A 56 15.33 -0.88 0.13
CA ILE A 56 14.80 -0.89 1.49
C ILE A 56 14.35 -2.28 1.98
N ILE A 57 14.47 -3.32 1.15
CA ILE A 57 13.90 -4.65 1.46
C ILE A 57 14.47 -5.24 2.76
N ASP A 58 15.73 -4.92 3.07
CA ASP A 58 16.42 -5.35 4.28
C ASP A 58 16.44 -4.24 5.37
N SER A 59 15.77 -3.11 5.14
CA SER A 59 15.72 -1.96 6.05
C SER A 59 14.47 -1.97 6.92
N LYS A 60 14.59 -1.42 8.14
CA LYS A 60 13.41 -1.12 8.98
C LYS A 60 12.42 -0.13 8.33
N ASP A 61 12.86 0.63 7.33
CA ASP A 61 12.00 1.50 6.56
C ASP A 61 10.91 0.74 5.79
N LEU A 62 11.11 -0.56 5.53
CA LEU A 62 10.09 -1.43 4.94
C LEU A 62 8.85 -1.59 5.84
N ARG A 63 8.93 -1.29 7.15
CA ARG A 63 7.78 -1.37 8.06
C ARG A 63 6.68 -0.38 7.68
N CYS A 64 7.03 0.92 7.66
CA CYS A 64 6.07 2.02 7.54
C CYS A 64 6.55 3.16 6.63
N ASN A 65 7.46 2.88 5.69
CA ASN A 65 8.13 3.82 4.81
C ASN A 65 9.30 4.59 5.45
N LYS A 66 10.12 5.23 4.62
CA LYS A 66 11.36 5.94 5.01
C LYS A 66 11.09 7.03 6.05
N GLY A 67 11.74 6.93 7.20
CA GLY A 67 11.65 7.91 8.26
C GLY A 67 10.25 8.08 8.86
N ALA A 68 9.39 7.06 8.76
CA ALA A 68 8.06 7.11 9.34
C ALA A 68 8.09 7.37 10.84
N THR A 69 7.24 8.29 11.30
CA THR A 69 7.19 8.74 12.70
C THR A 69 5.75 8.75 13.22
N SER A 70 5.60 8.45 14.52
CA SER A 70 4.33 8.59 15.25
C SER A 70 4.07 10.03 15.70
N ALA A 71 5.05 10.93 15.58
CA ALA A 71 4.93 12.31 16.04
C ALA A 71 3.75 13.04 15.38
N GLY A 72 2.79 13.48 16.18
CA GLY A 72 1.56 14.15 15.71
C GLY A 72 0.50 13.19 15.14
N THR A 73 0.76 11.87 15.03
CA THR A 73 -0.20 10.88 14.57
C THR A 73 -1.09 10.44 15.72
N LYS A 74 -2.40 10.49 15.52
CA LYS A 74 -3.40 10.02 16.50
C LYS A 74 -3.68 8.52 16.32
N THR A 75 -4.23 7.89 17.35
CA THR A 75 -4.77 6.52 17.28
C THR A 75 -6.28 6.58 17.09
N TYR A 76 -6.84 5.79 16.17
CA TYR A 76 -8.26 5.75 15.86
C TYR A 76 -8.91 4.49 16.42
N ASP A 77 -10.05 4.64 17.08
CA ASP A 77 -10.79 3.52 17.68
C ASP A 77 -11.67 2.83 16.62
N VAL A 78 -11.55 1.52 16.52
CA VAL A 78 -12.34 0.65 15.64
C VAL A 78 -12.81 -0.58 16.39
N LYS A 79 -13.82 -1.26 15.87
CA LYS A 79 -14.28 -2.55 16.41
C LYS A 79 -13.80 -3.70 15.53
N ALA A 80 -13.54 -4.83 16.14
CA ALA A 80 -13.38 -6.08 15.41
C ALA A 80 -14.65 -6.33 14.57
N GLY A 81 -14.50 -6.66 13.29
CA GLY A 81 -15.58 -6.74 12.32
C GLY A 81 -15.84 -5.45 11.52
N ASP A 82 -15.29 -4.30 11.92
CA ASP A 82 -15.37 -3.09 11.11
C ASP A 82 -14.58 -3.22 9.81
N LYS A 83 -15.01 -2.50 8.78
CA LYS A 83 -14.26 -2.35 7.54
C LYS A 83 -13.27 -1.19 7.70
N VAL A 84 -11.99 -1.48 7.52
CA VAL A 84 -10.91 -0.49 7.61
C VAL A 84 -10.04 -0.52 6.37
N GLY A 85 -9.29 0.55 6.15
CA GLY A 85 -8.37 0.61 5.03
C GLY A 85 -7.68 1.94 4.89
N LEU A 86 -7.05 2.16 3.75
CA LEU A 86 -6.34 3.38 3.44
C LEU A 86 -6.84 3.97 2.10
N LYS A 87 -6.86 5.29 2.04
CA LYS A 87 -7.22 6.08 0.86
C LYS A 87 -6.01 6.86 0.37
N LEU A 88 -5.94 7.01 -0.94
CA LEU A 88 -4.94 7.84 -1.58
C LEU A 88 -5.24 9.33 -1.36
N PHE A 89 -4.16 10.12 -1.35
CA PHE A 89 -4.24 11.58 -1.26
C PHE A 89 -4.95 12.19 -2.47
N ASN A 90 -5.61 13.31 -2.26
CA ASN A 90 -6.13 14.24 -3.29
C ASN A 90 -6.92 13.58 -4.43
N ASN A 91 -7.71 12.53 -4.14
CA ASN A 91 -8.44 11.76 -5.13
C ASN A 91 -7.55 11.13 -6.24
N GLU A 92 -6.28 10.94 -5.95
CA GLU A 92 -5.42 10.08 -6.74
C GLU A 92 -5.93 8.63 -6.70
N PHE A 93 -5.59 7.85 -7.69
CA PHE A 93 -5.93 6.44 -7.75
C PHE A 93 -4.67 5.60 -7.97
N ILE A 94 -4.77 4.31 -7.71
CA ILE A 94 -3.67 3.37 -7.96
C ILE A 94 -3.45 3.24 -9.46
N GLU A 95 -2.38 3.85 -9.97
CA GLU A 95 -2.07 3.94 -11.40
C GLU A 95 -1.21 2.78 -11.90
N HIS A 96 -0.72 1.93 -11.00
CA HIS A 96 0.18 0.83 -11.34
C HIS A 96 -0.51 -0.51 -11.15
N PRO A 97 -0.33 -1.47 -12.10
CA PRO A 97 -0.76 -2.85 -11.89
C PRO A 97 0.11 -3.50 -10.81
N GLY A 98 -0.52 -4.31 -9.97
CA GLY A 98 0.18 -5.04 -8.94
C GLY A 98 -0.68 -5.38 -7.73
N PRO A 99 -0.13 -6.17 -6.79
CA PRO A 99 -0.87 -6.63 -5.62
C PRO A 99 -1.00 -5.55 -4.55
N GLY A 100 -2.09 -5.66 -3.78
CA GLY A 100 -2.30 -4.90 -2.54
C GLY A 100 -2.34 -5.81 -1.32
N PHE A 101 -1.91 -5.29 -0.16
CA PHE A 101 -1.84 -6.03 1.09
C PHE A 101 -2.24 -5.19 2.28
N PHE A 102 -2.78 -5.87 3.30
CA PHE A 102 -2.81 -5.35 4.65
C PHE A 102 -2.16 -6.31 5.63
N TYR A 103 -1.36 -5.75 6.52
CA TYR A 103 -0.73 -6.44 7.63
C TYR A 103 -1.11 -5.76 8.94
N LEU A 104 -1.20 -6.53 10.00
CA LEU A 104 -1.34 -6.03 11.36
C LEU A 104 -0.13 -6.42 12.20
N SER A 105 0.28 -5.52 13.11
CA SER A 105 1.25 -5.80 14.16
C SER A 105 0.73 -5.23 15.46
N LYS A 106 0.53 -6.08 16.47
CA LYS A 106 0.04 -5.67 17.78
C LYS A 106 1.14 -4.98 18.56
N ALA A 107 0.88 -3.76 19.01
CA ALA A 107 1.79 -3.05 19.89
C ALA A 107 1.77 -3.70 21.29
N PRO A 108 2.91 -3.80 21.98
CA PRO A 108 2.96 -4.32 23.36
C PRO A 108 2.38 -3.34 24.39
N GLY A 109 2.14 -2.11 23.99
CA GLY A 109 1.57 -1.01 24.76
C GLY A 109 0.96 0.02 23.84
N ASN A 110 1.24 1.31 24.06
CA ASN A 110 0.77 2.37 23.17
C ASN A 110 1.40 2.23 21.77
N VAL A 111 0.59 2.27 20.75
CA VAL A 111 1.08 2.16 19.36
C VAL A 111 1.95 3.34 18.96
N SER A 112 1.77 4.51 19.58
CA SER A 112 2.64 5.69 19.38
C SER A 112 4.11 5.42 19.75
N ASP A 113 4.37 4.53 20.71
CA ASP A 113 5.70 4.20 21.18
C ASP A 113 6.28 2.97 20.46
N TYR A 114 5.49 2.34 19.60
CA TYR A 114 5.84 1.10 18.93
C TYR A 114 6.40 1.34 17.53
N ASP A 115 7.59 0.80 17.26
CA ASP A 115 8.31 0.96 16.00
C ASP A 115 8.00 -0.14 14.96
N GLY A 116 7.10 -1.09 15.28
CA GLY A 116 6.78 -2.22 14.40
C GLY A 116 7.82 -3.33 14.39
N SER A 117 8.66 -3.46 15.41
CA SER A 117 9.69 -4.52 15.52
C SER A 117 9.14 -5.89 15.91
N GLY A 118 7.89 -5.97 16.36
CA GLY A 118 7.20 -7.22 16.71
C GLY A 118 6.80 -8.05 15.48
N ASP A 119 5.90 -8.99 15.73
CA ASP A 119 5.38 -9.86 14.70
C ASP A 119 4.33 -9.14 13.84
N TRP A 120 4.38 -9.41 12.55
CA TRP A 120 3.42 -8.98 11.55
C TRP A 120 2.70 -10.19 10.97
N PHE A 121 1.42 -10.05 10.72
CA PHE A 121 0.63 -11.06 10.03
C PHE A 121 -0.23 -10.43 8.95
N LYS A 122 -0.26 -11.07 7.79
CA LYS A 122 -1.07 -10.60 6.66
C LYS A 122 -2.53 -10.91 6.95
N VAL A 123 -3.40 -9.92 6.88
CA VAL A 123 -4.84 -10.05 7.11
C VAL A 123 -5.66 -9.97 5.84
N TRP A 124 -5.07 -9.44 4.78
CA TRP A 124 -5.72 -9.31 3.49
C TRP A 124 -4.71 -9.19 2.36
N GLU A 125 -5.07 -9.71 1.21
CA GLU A 125 -4.34 -9.50 -0.04
C GLU A 125 -5.29 -9.43 -1.23
N SER A 126 -4.86 -8.70 -2.27
CA SER A 126 -5.51 -8.63 -3.57
C SER A 126 -4.48 -8.95 -4.64
N GLY A 127 -4.57 -10.13 -5.20
CA GLY A 127 -3.79 -10.56 -6.36
C GLY A 127 -4.57 -10.38 -7.67
N PRO A 128 -4.01 -10.84 -8.80
CA PRO A 128 -4.68 -10.73 -10.10
C PRO A 128 -5.89 -11.68 -10.17
N THR A 129 -6.98 -11.17 -10.74
CA THR A 129 -8.20 -11.95 -11.06
C THR A 129 -8.30 -12.26 -12.56
N GLY A 130 -7.36 -11.76 -13.35
CA GLY A 130 -7.22 -11.96 -14.79
C GLY A 130 -5.76 -12.15 -15.16
N SER A 131 -5.39 -11.75 -16.39
CA SER A 131 -3.99 -11.82 -16.82
C SER A 131 -3.10 -10.92 -15.96
N PRO A 132 -2.05 -11.45 -15.33
CA PRO A 132 -1.14 -10.63 -14.53
C PRO A 132 -0.29 -9.66 -15.37
N THR A 133 -0.28 -9.80 -16.70
CA THR A 133 0.39 -8.92 -17.66
C THR A 133 -0.54 -7.87 -18.26
N SER A 134 -1.74 -7.70 -17.68
CA SER A 134 -2.69 -6.65 -18.07
C SER A 134 -3.08 -5.82 -16.86
N THR A 135 -3.20 -4.50 -17.02
CA THR A 135 -3.65 -3.59 -15.97
C THR A 135 -5.04 -3.98 -15.46
N SER A 136 -5.95 -4.38 -16.36
CA SER A 136 -7.31 -4.83 -16.00
C SER A 136 -7.35 -6.14 -15.21
N GLY A 137 -6.24 -6.88 -15.17
CA GLY A 137 -6.11 -8.10 -14.37
C GLY A 137 -5.97 -7.82 -12.86
N TRP A 138 -5.72 -6.58 -12.46
CA TRP A 138 -5.45 -6.21 -11.07
C TRP A 138 -6.60 -5.42 -10.45
N PRO A 139 -7.33 -6.00 -9.49
CA PRO A 139 -8.49 -5.34 -8.86
C PRO A 139 -8.15 -4.04 -8.13
N THR A 140 -6.89 -3.84 -7.73
CA THR A 140 -6.38 -2.61 -7.11
C THR A 140 -6.24 -1.45 -8.10
N TYR A 141 -6.00 -1.75 -9.38
CA TYR A 141 -5.79 -0.73 -10.41
C TYR A 141 -7.02 0.18 -10.57
N GLY A 142 -6.80 1.48 -10.62
CA GLY A 142 -7.86 2.49 -10.73
C GLY A 142 -8.65 2.72 -9.45
N LYS A 143 -8.27 2.13 -8.31
CA LYS A 143 -8.95 2.33 -7.02
C LYS A 143 -8.38 3.53 -6.27
N TYR A 144 -9.26 4.25 -5.58
CA TYR A 144 -8.93 5.36 -4.69
C TYR A 144 -8.65 4.90 -3.26
N THR A 145 -9.08 3.68 -2.93
CA THR A 145 -8.97 3.08 -1.59
C THR A 145 -8.61 1.61 -1.70
N MET A 146 -7.94 1.10 -0.68
CA MET A 146 -7.89 -0.32 -0.35
C MET A 146 -8.54 -0.50 1.02
N GLU A 147 -9.46 -1.45 1.15
CA GLU A 147 -10.22 -1.69 2.38
C GLU A 147 -10.49 -3.18 2.57
N PHE A 148 -10.53 -3.62 3.83
CA PHE A 148 -10.90 -5.00 4.22
C PHE A 148 -11.67 -5.00 5.53
N THR A 149 -12.29 -6.14 5.87
CA THR A 149 -13.00 -6.30 7.14
C THR A 149 -12.06 -6.89 8.19
N LEU A 150 -11.95 -6.22 9.35
CA LEU A 150 -11.16 -6.71 10.48
C LEU A 150 -11.73 -8.06 10.98
N PRO A 151 -10.89 -9.07 11.18
CA PRO A 151 -11.33 -10.33 11.78
C PRO A 151 -11.93 -10.11 13.19
N THR A 152 -13.04 -10.78 13.47
CA THR A 152 -13.70 -10.69 14.78
C THR A 152 -12.98 -11.43 15.89
N THR A 153 -12.02 -12.28 15.53
CA THR A 153 -11.20 -13.06 16.47
C THR A 153 -10.02 -12.30 17.06
N LEU A 154 -9.71 -11.11 16.56
CA LEU A 154 -8.58 -10.32 17.01
C LEU A 154 -8.65 -10.03 18.51
N GLN A 155 -7.49 -9.97 19.15
CA GLN A 155 -7.36 -9.50 20.52
C GLN A 155 -7.55 -7.98 20.56
N ASP A 156 -8.21 -7.47 21.60
CA ASP A 156 -8.28 -6.04 21.87
C ASP A 156 -6.87 -5.47 22.10
N GLY A 157 -6.68 -4.22 21.72
CA GLY A 157 -5.41 -3.52 21.89
C GLY A 157 -5.07 -2.59 20.74
N GLU A 158 -3.86 -2.04 20.78
CA GLU A 158 -3.40 -1.11 19.76
C GLU A 158 -2.53 -1.81 18.71
N TYR A 159 -2.69 -1.38 17.48
CA TYR A 159 -2.05 -2.02 16.32
C TYR A 159 -1.50 -0.98 15.33
N LEU A 160 -0.41 -1.34 14.69
CA LEU A 160 -0.08 -0.79 13.39
C LEU A 160 -0.86 -1.54 12.31
N LEU A 161 -1.63 -0.81 11.51
CA LEU A 161 -2.26 -1.27 10.29
C LEU A 161 -1.39 -0.80 9.11
N ARG A 162 -0.67 -1.73 8.51
CA ARG A 162 0.19 -1.46 7.34
C ARG A 162 -0.57 -1.78 6.07
N GLY A 163 -0.85 -0.77 5.25
CA GLY A 163 -1.32 -0.92 3.88
C GLY A 163 -0.14 -0.84 2.92
N GLU A 164 -0.14 -1.70 1.92
CA GLU A 164 0.92 -1.78 0.92
C GLU A 164 0.34 -2.04 -0.46
N HIS A 165 0.86 -1.32 -1.46
CA HIS A 165 0.65 -1.63 -2.86
C HIS A 165 2.00 -1.77 -3.55
N ILE A 166 2.20 -2.83 -4.33
CA ILE A 166 3.43 -3.08 -5.08
C ILE A 166 3.16 -2.91 -6.56
N GLY A 167 3.70 -1.85 -7.17
CA GLY A 167 3.66 -1.67 -8.62
C GLY A 167 4.71 -2.55 -9.31
N ILE A 168 4.27 -3.39 -10.27
CA ILE A 168 5.14 -4.35 -10.95
C ILE A 168 5.43 -3.98 -12.41
N HIS A 169 4.91 -2.85 -12.90
CA HIS A 169 5.01 -2.46 -14.31
C HIS A 169 6.44 -2.10 -14.75
N GLU A 170 7.32 -1.76 -13.81
CA GLU A 170 8.75 -1.50 -14.10
C GLU A 170 9.61 -2.77 -14.08
N ASN A 171 9.06 -3.92 -13.68
CA ASN A 171 9.78 -5.18 -13.70
C ASN A 171 9.93 -5.70 -15.13
N ARG A 172 11.17 -5.83 -15.58
CA ARG A 172 11.53 -6.30 -16.93
C ARG A 172 12.52 -7.47 -16.86
N GLY A 173 12.10 -8.56 -16.24
CA GLY A 173 12.94 -9.76 -16.09
C GLY A 173 14.04 -9.59 -15.05
N SER A 174 15.31 -9.49 -15.46
CA SER A 174 16.46 -9.40 -14.53
C SER A 174 16.58 -8.06 -13.78
N LEU A 175 15.88 -7.02 -14.22
CA LEU A 175 15.81 -5.72 -13.53
C LEU A 175 14.50 -5.66 -12.78
N SER A 176 14.54 -5.98 -11.50
CA SER A 176 13.41 -5.83 -10.60
C SER A 176 13.44 -4.42 -10.02
N LEU A 177 12.66 -3.53 -10.61
CA LEU A 177 12.33 -2.21 -10.06
C LEU A 177 10.93 -2.27 -9.48
N TYR A 178 10.74 -3.06 -8.40
CA TYR A 178 9.45 -3.03 -7.74
C TYR A 178 9.26 -1.70 -7.03
N LEU A 179 8.08 -1.14 -7.22
CA LEU A 179 7.66 0.14 -6.65
C LEU A 179 6.79 -0.15 -5.45
N ASN A 180 7.28 0.11 -4.25
CA ASN A 180 6.51 -0.16 -3.04
C ASN A 180 5.96 1.13 -2.44
N TYR A 181 4.64 1.17 -2.32
CA TYR A 181 3.87 2.23 -1.66
C TYR A 181 3.30 1.64 -0.38
N MET A 182 3.83 2.03 0.78
CA MET A 182 3.40 1.50 2.06
C MET A 182 3.29 2.58 3.11
N GLU A 183 2.25 2.51 3.92
CA GLU A 183 2.03 3.38 5.07
C GLU A 183 1.45 2.59 6.25
N CYS A 184 1.65 3.13 7.47
CA CYS A 184 1.10 2.55 8.69
C CYS A 184 0.12 3.51 9.36
N ALA A 185 -1.13 3.06 9.53
CA ALA A 185 -2.07 3.72 10.41
C ALA A 185 -1.95 3.18 11.84
N GLN A 186 -2.32 4.03 12.80
CA GLN A 186 -2.43 3.69 14.22
C GLN A 186 -3.90 3.48 14.57
N ILE A 187 -4.26 2.25 14.94
CA ILE A 187 -5.63 1.90 15.31
C ILE A 187 -5.68 1.21 16.67
N ARG A 188 -6.79 1.41 17.39
CA ARG A 188 -7.12 0.64 18.60
C ARG A 188 -8.34 -0.22 18.30
N ILE A 189 -8.17 -1.53 18.38
CA ILE A 189 -9.21 -2.52 18.13
C ILE A 189 -9.87 -2.88 19.47
N SER A 190 -11.19 -2.96 19.48
CA SER A 190 -12.00 -3.39 20.62
C SER A 190 -13.10 -4.35 20.18
N GLY A 191 -13.63 -5.12 21.13
CA GLY A 191 -14.78 -6.01 20.92
C GLY A 191 -14.45 -7.28 20.13
N GLY A 192 -13.18 -7.64 20.03
CA GLY A 192 -12.77 -8.92 19.48
C GLY A 192 -12.94 -10.06 20.49
N THR A 193 -13.05 -11.30 20.00
CA THR A 193 -13.17 -12.47 20.90
C THR A 193 -11.82 -12.82 21.58
N GLY A 194 -10.72 -12.25 21.12
CA GLY A 194 -9.38 -12.50 21.64
C GLY A 194 -8.82 -13.90 21.35
N THR A 195 -9.46 -14.67 20.48
CA THR A 195 -9.09 -16.06 20.18
C THR A 195 -8.07 -16.19 19.05
N ALA A 196 -7.76 -15.09 18.33
CA ALA A 196 -6.81 -15.10 17.23
C ALA A 196 -5.42 -15.56 17.70
N ASN A 197 -4.88 -16.54 16.99
CA ASN A 197 -3.48 -16.99 17.08
C ASN A 197 -2.88 -16.96 15.67
N PRO A 198 -2.47 -15.76 15.19
CA PRO A 198 -2.10 -15.58 13.80
C PRO A 198 -0.98 -16.51 13.33
N SER A 199 -1.19 -17.22 12.22
CA SER A 199 -0.17 -18.05 11.59
C SER A 199 -0.35 -18.08 10.07
N PRO A 200 0.68 -17.79 9.27
CA PRO A 200 2.06 -17.45 9.67
C PRO A 200 2.20 -16.03 10.21
N VAL A 201 3.25 -15.81 10.98
CA VAL A 201 3.75 -14.48 11.37
C VAL A 201 5.16 -14.27 10.80
N SER A 202 5.55 -13.03 10.62
CA SER A 202 6.86 -12.65 10.08
C SER A 202 7.38 -11.37 10.72
N LYS A 203 8.68 -11.13 10.62
CA LYS A 203 9.28 -9.84 10.97
C LYS A 203 9.41 -8.97 9.72
N ILE A 204 9.34 -7.66 9.90
CA ILE A 204 9.71 -6.68 8.88
C ILE A 204 10.91 -5.88 9.39
N PRO A 205 12.07 -5.87 8.69
CA PRO A 205 12.38 -6.60 7.45
C PRO A 205 12.43 -8.12 7.63
N GLY A 206 12.47 -8.85 6.51
CA GLY A 206 12.51 -10.31 6.46
C GLY A 206 11.24 -10.94 5.86
N ILE A 207 10.23 -10.12 5.57
CA ILE A 207 8.97 -10.57 4.96
C ILE A 207 9.12 -10.89 3.47
N TYR A 208 10.09 -10.28 2.80
CA TYR A 208 10.37 -10.43 1.37
C TYR A 208 11.83 -10.79 1.11
N SER A 209 12.07 -11.46 -0.02
CA SER A 209 13.39 -11.70 -0.59
C SER A 209 13.52 -10.97 -1.92
N LYS A 210 14.75 -10.52 -2.26
CA LYS A 210 15.06 -9.90 -3.58
C LYS A 210 14.76 -10.83 -4.76
N THR A 211 14.64 -12.13 -4.50
CA THR A 211 14.36 -13.18 -5.50
C THR A 211 12.93 -13.67 -5.47
N ASP A 212 12.04 -13.05 -4.68
CA ASP A 212 10.62 -13.44 -4.66
C ASP A 212 10.01 -13.36 -6.06
N PRO A 213 9.39 -14.44 -6.56
CA PRO A 213 8.83 -14.46 -7.91
C PRO A 213 7.82 -13.36 -8.18
N GLY A 214 7.03 -12.96 -7.16
CA GLY A 214 6.08 -11.86 -7.27
C GLY A 214 6.73 -10.49 -7.37
N LEU A 215 7.91 -10.29 -6.74
CA LEU A 215 8.66 -9.04 -6.83
C LEU A 215 9.48 -8.94 -8.11
N THR A 216 9.82 -10.07 -8.73
CA THR A 216 10.63 -10.15 -9.95
C THR A 216 9.80 -10.48 -11.19
N PHE A 217 8.47 -10.56 -11.07
CA PHE A 217 7.56 -10.89 -12.17
C PHE A 217 7.70 -9.89 -13.33
N ASN A 218 7.97 -10.39 -14.54
CA ASN A 218 8.04 -9.56 -15.72
C ASN A 218 6.63 -9.21 -16.22
N PHE A 219 6.16 -8.01 -15.93
CA PHE A 219 4.84 -7.55 -16.36
C PHE A 219 4.68 -7.51 -17.89
N TRP A 220 5.74 -7.17 -18.63
CA TRP A 220 5.66 -6.95 -20.08
C TRP A 220 5.80 -8.22 -20.93
N GLY A 221 6.24 -9.30 -20.37
CA GLY A 221 6.48 -10.55 -21.11
C GLY A 221 6.45 -11.81 -20.25
N GLY A 222 6.03 -11.69 -19.00
CA GLY A 222 5.92 -12.81 -18.06
C GLY A 222 4.90 -13.84 -18.53
N LYS A 223 5.19 -15.10 -18.27
CA LYS A 223 4.32 -16.22 -18.54
C LYS A 223 4.00 -16.94 -17.24
N GLY A 224 2.81 -17.54 -17.18
CA GLY A 224 2.38 -18.31 -16.02
C GLY A 224 1.61 -17.49 -14.98
N ALA A 225 1.31 -18.12 -13.86
CA ALA A 225 0.58 -17.52 -12.76
C ALA A 225 1.48 -16.56 -11.98
N TYR A 226 0.89 -15.48 -11.47
CA TYR A 226 1.56 -14.58 -10.53
C TYR A 226 1.63 -15.26 -9.15
N VAL A 227 2.80 -15.22 -8.54
CA VAL A 227 3.01 -15.70 -7.16
C VAL A 227 2.97 -14.53 -6.22
N MET A 228 2.02 -14.52 -5.27
CA MET A 228 1.90 -13.46 -4.29
C MET A 228 3.15 -13.41 -3.39
N PRO A 229 3.81 -12.24 -3.23
CA PRO A 229 4.99 -12.13 -2.38
C PRO A 229 4.64 -12.15 -0.89
N GLY A 230 5.64 -12.52 -0.09
CA GLY A 230 5.52 -12.60 1.36
C GLY A 230 4.70 -13.80 1.86
N PRO A 231 4.35 -13.83 3.15
CA PRO A 231 3.59 -14.93 3.74
C PRO A 231 2.16 -15.00 3.20
N ALA A 232 1.53 -16.15 3.32
CA ALA A 232 0.08 -16.29 3.08
C ALA A 232 -0.71 -15.43 4.08
N VAL A 233 -1.99 -15.14 3.75
CA VAL A 233 -2.93 -14.55 4.70
C VAL A 233 -3.03 -15.45 5.92
N ALA A 234 -2.86 -14.88 7.11
CA ALA A 234 -2.81 -15.62 8.35
C ALA A 234 -4.18 -16.26 8.67
N LYS A 235 -4.13 -17.48 9.15
CA LYS A 235 -5.25 -18.07 9.89
C LYS A 235 -5.29 -17.42 11.28
N LEU A 236 -6.50 -17.08 11.72
CA LEU A 236 -6.73 -16.32 12.94
C LEU A 236 -7.67 -17.08 13.89
#